data_a02f7a5dd7af5d77d08d6666cf83164c
#
_entry.id   a02f7a5dd7af5d77d08d6666cf83164c
#
_cell.length_a   1.000
_cell.length_b   1.000
_cell.length_c   1.000
_cell.angle_alpha   90.00
_cell.angle_beta   90.00
_cell.angle_gamma   90.00
#
_symmetry.space_group_name_H-M   'P 1'
#
loop_
_entity.id
_entity.type
_entity.pdbx_description
1 polymer ?
#
loop_
_entity_poly.entity_id
_entity_poly.type
_entity_poly.pdbx_seq_one_letter_code
_entity_poly.pdbx_strand_id
1 'polypeptide(L)'
;MTRPFVKMNGAANDFVVVNALEQPFAPGEDQIRALGDRRTGEGFDQLIAIEPSDTADAFMRVWNADGSMVETCGNALRCVGWLLMQANASDRVVIDTAGGPTTATRAGDHRVTVDMGKPRLDWTQVPLAEEMDTRGIELQVGPIDAPILHTPGAVSMGNPHVVFFTDRQDDGFVTGSGSLVEHHPLFPQGVNVGFANVLDRDHIRLRVWERGAGLTKACGTGACAALVATARRGLTERKATVVVDGGELVIDWDVETDHVLMTGPVEIERTGVLSI
;
A
#
# COMPACT_ATOMS: atom_id res chain seq x y z
N MET A 1 -24.39 -15.35 -13.28
CA MET A 1 -24.60 -15.68 -11.85
C MET A 1 -24.62 -14.38 -11.04
N THR A 2 -25.38 -14.33 -9.94
CA THR A 2 -25.39 -13.14 -9.07
C THR A 2 -24.49 -13.38 -7.86
N ARG A 3 -23.71 -12.35 -7.46
CA ARG A 3 -22.79 -12.43 -6.32
C ARG A 3 -22.99 -11.22 -5.41
N PRO A 4 -23.36 -11.41 -4.13
CA PRO A 4 -23.35 -10.34 -3.16
C PRO A 4 -21.95 -9.77 -2.99
N PHE A 5 -21.85 -8.45 -2.81
CA PHE A 5 -20.59 -7.77 -2.52
C PHE A 5 -20.76 -6.68 -1.46
N VAL A 6 -19.67 -6.29 -0.88
CA VAL A 6 -19.54 -5.10 -0.03
C VAL A 6 -18.59 -4.13 -0.71
N LYS A 7 -19.02 -2.90 -0.96
CA LYS A 7 -18.14 -1.82 -1.41
C LYS A 7 -17.53 -1.15 -0.19
N MET A 8 -16.21 -1.08 -0.17
CA MET A 8 -15.44 -0.59 0.98
C MET A 8 -14.39 0.41 0.52
N ASN A 9 -13.94 1.23 1.48
CA ASN A 9 -12.88 2.21 1.28
C ASN A 9 -11.84 2.10 2.41
N GLY A 10 -10.57 2.19 2.04
CA GLY A 10 -9.46 2.25 2.97
C GLY A 10 -8.47 3.35 2.61
N ALA A 11 -8.65 4.56 3.16
CA ALA A 11 -7.83 5.74 2.86
C ALA A 11 -7.89 6.15 1.37
N ALA A 12 -9.12 6.34 0.86
CA ALA A 12 -9.45 6.72 -0.53
C ALA A 12 -9.03 5.71 -1.61
N ASN A 13 -8.77 4.46 -1.23
CA ASN A 13 -8.64 3.33 -2.12
C ASN A 13 -9.91 2.48 -2.00
N ASP A 14 -10.67 2.33 -3.07
CA ASP A 14 -12.00 1.72 -3.04
C ASP A 14 -12.01 0.29 -3.61
N PHE A 15 -12.73 -0.56 -2.93
CA PHE A 15 -12.76 -2.01 -3.17
C PHE A 15 -14.18 -2.52 -3.36
N VAL A 16 -14.36 -3.46 -4.28
CA VAL A 16 -15.50 -4.37 -4.29
C VAL A 16 -15.05 -5.70 -3.69
N VAL A 17 -15.62 -6.07 -2.55
CA VAL A 17 -15.23 -7.28 -1.79
C VAL A 17 -16.32 -8.33 -1.91
N VAL A 18 -15.97 -9.52 -2.43
CA VAL A 18 -16.85 -10.67 -2.60
C VAL A 18 -16.47 -11.77 -1.62
N ASN A 19 -17.44 -12.27 -0.86
CA ASN A 19 -17.24 -13.46 -0.04
C ASN A 19 -17.32 -14.71 -0.94
N ALA A 20 -16.20 -15.42 -1.05
CA ALA A 20 -16.03 -16.63 -1.83
C ALA A 20 -15.69 -17.86 -0.97
N LEU A 21 -15.94 -17.81 0.36
CA LEU A 21 -15.63 -18.89 1.29
C LEU A 21 -16.41 -20.17 0.98
N GLU A 22 -17.69 -20.06 0.60
CA GLU A 22 -18.54 -21.23 0.30
C GLU A 22 -18.68 -21.48 -1.19
N GLN A 23 -18.63 -20.43 -2.00
CA GLN A 23 -18.84 -20.53 -3.45
C GLN A 23 -17.66 -19.88 -4.18
N PRO A 24 -16.86 -20.62 -4.96
CA PRO A 24 -15.72 -20.11 -5.70
C PRO A 24 -16.09 -18.89 -6.57
N PHE A 25 -15.18 -17.92 -6.64
CA PHE A 25 -15.32 -16.71 -7.43
C PHE A 25 -14.03 -16.46 -8.22
N ALA A 26 -14.07 -16.69 -9.52
CA ALA A 26 -12.92 -16.56 -10.41
C ALA A 26 -13.34 -15.85 -11.71
N PRO A 27 -13.57 -14.54 -11.67
CA PRO A 27 -13.95 -13.78 -12.87
C PRO A 27 -12.77 -13.71 -13.85
N GLY A 28 -13.10 -13.71 -15.16
CA GLY A 28 -12.11 -13.44 -16.19
C GLY A 28 -11.73 -11.96 -16.27
N GLU A 29 -10.56 -11.65 -16.87
CA GLU A 29 -10.05 -10.28 -16.97
C GLU A 29 -11.05 -9.31 -17.61
N ASP A 30 -11.77 -9.73 -18.69
CA ASP A 30 -12.77 -8.89 -19.35
C ASP A 30 -13.96 -8.57 -18.44
N GLN A 31 -14.36 -9.53 -17.59
CA GLN A 31 -15.42 -9.32 -16.59
C GLN A 31 -14.95 -8.34 -15.52
N ILE A 32 -13.70 -8.46 -15.06
CA ILE A 32 -13.12 -7.54 -14.07
C ILE A 32 -13.05 -6.13 -14.64
N ARG A 33 -12.57 -5.97 -15.88
CA ARG A 33 -12.54 -4.66 -16.57
C ARG A 33 -13.92 -4.04 -16.70
N ALA A 34 -14.93 -4.82 -17.07
CA ALA A 34 -16.30 -4.36 -17.18
C ALA A 34 -16.89 -3.93 -15.82
N LEU A 35 -16.64 -4.71 -14.78
CA LEU A 35 -17.07 -4.38 -13.40
C LEU A 35 -16.34 -3.15 -12.85
N GLY A 36 -15.05 -2.99 -13.17
CA GLY A 36 -14.19 -1.90 -12.70
C GLY A 36 -14.46 -0.55 -13.39
N ASP A 37 -15.15 -0.54 -14.53
CA ASP A 37 -15.48 0.71 -15.23
C ASP A 37 -16.39 1.60 -14.35
N ARG A 38 -15.89 2.82 -14.05
CA ARG A 38 -16.58 3.76 -13.14
C ARG A 38 -17.84 4.38 -13.71
N ARG A 39 -18.12 4.21 -15.01
CA ARG A 39 -19.30 4.79 -15.68
C ARG A 39 -20.39 3.76 -15.92
N THR A 40 -20.00 2.52 -16.19
CA THR A 40 -20.91 1.46 -16.64
C THR A 40 -20.96 0.25 -15.73
N GLY A 41 -19.92 0.05 -14.91
CA GLY A 41 -19.81 -1.00 -13.92
C GLY A 41 -20.00 -0.50 -12.49
N GLU A 42 -19.51 -1.29 -11.52
CA GLU A 42 -19.50 -0.92 -10.10
C GLU A 42 -18.48 0.18 -9.79
N GLY A 43 -17.41 0.24 -10.58
CA GLY A 43 -16.29 1.15 -10.43
C GLY A 43 -15.50 0.86 -9.14
N PHE A 44 -14.24 0.54 -9.25
CA PHE A 44 -13.34 0.28 -8.11
C PHE A 44 -11.89 0.43 -8.52
N ASP A 45 -11.01 0.59 -7.55
CA ASP A 45 -9.58 0.45 -7.78
C ASP A 45 -9.20 -1.03 -7.85
N GLN A 46 -9.77 -1.86 -6.96
CA GLN A 46 -9.49 -3.29 -6.90
C GLN A 46 -10.74 -4.11 -6.56
N LEU A 47 -10.79 -5.32 -7.17
CA LEU A 47 -11.75 -6.37 -6.84
C LEU A 47 -11.07 -7.36 -5.91
N ILE A 48 -11.76 -7.73 -4.83
CA ILE A 48 -11.23 -8.61 -3.78
C ILE A 48 -12.15 -9.83 -3.65
N ALA A 49 -11.55 -11.01 -3.61
CA ALA A 49 -12.24 -12.23 -3.17
C ALA A 49 -11.67 -12.71 -1.83
N ILE A 50 -12.56 -13.04 -0.90
CA ILE A 50 -12.23 -13.73 0.35
C ILE A 50 -12.47 -15.21 0.12
N GLU A 51 -11.39 -15.98 -0.03
CA GLU A 51 -11.40 -17.42 -0.37
C GLU A 51 -11.03 -18.27 0.86
N PRO A 52 -11.35 -19.58 0.86
CA PRO A 52 -10.86 -20.50 1.90
C PRO A 52 -9.33 -20.55 1.94
N SER A 53 -8.75 -20.74 3.13
CA SER A 53 -7.35 -21.05 3.33
C SER A 53 -7.23 -22.28 4.22
N ASP A 54 -6.19 -23.11 4.00
CA ASP A 54 -5.86 -24.25 4.84
C ASP A 54 -5.00 -23.88 6.04
N THR A 55 -4.43 -22.66 6.05
CA THR A 55 -3.40 -22.21 7.01
C THR A 55 -3.76 -20.93 7.75
N ALA A 56 -4.82 -20.23 7.33
CA ALA A 56 -5.26 -18.95 7.87
C ALA A 56 -6.80 -18.89 7.97
N ASP A 57 -7.33 -17.79 8.50
CA ASP A 57 -8.78 -17.58 8.58
C ASP A 57 -9.41 -17.42 7.18
N ALA A 58 -8.65 -16.88 6.22
CA ALA A 58 -9.04 -16.79 4.81
C ALA A 58 -7.82 -16.51 3.92
N PHE A 59 -7.99 -16.71 2.60
CA PHE A 59 -7.08 -16.22 1.57
C PHE A 59 -7.69 -14.98 0.89
N MET A 60 -6.92 -13.92 0.75
CA MET A 60 -7.33 -12.72 0.03
C MET A 60 -6.73 -12.70 -1.38
N ARG A 61 -7.57 -12.78 -2.38
CA ARG A 61 -7.20 -12.60 -3.79
C ARG A 61 -7.54 -11.20 -4.24
N VAL A 62 -6.61 -10.57 -4.98
CA VAL A 62 -6.73 -9.17 -5.38
C VAL A 62 -6.52 -9.04 -6.89
N TRP A 63 -7.41 -8.31 -7.56
CA TRP A 63 -7.25 -7.88 -8.94
C TRP A 63 -7.38 -6.37 -9.05
N ASN A 64 -6.54 -5.76 -9.86
CA ASN A 64 -6.73 -4.38 -10.29
C ASN A 64 -7.92 -4.25 -11.24
N ALA A 65 -8.43 -3.05 -11.44
CA ALA A 65 -9.54 -2.78 -12.36
C ALA A 65 -9.24 -3.14 -13.83
N ASP A 66 -7.97 -3.26 -14.22
CA ASP A 66 -7.55 -3.72 -15.54
C ASP A 66 -7.53 -5.25 -15.71
N GLY A 67 -7.85 -6.00 -14.65
CA GLY A 67 -7.87 -7.46 -14.60
C GLY A 67 -6.56 -8.11 -14.16
N SER A 68 -5.48 -7.36 -14.01
CA SER A 68 -4.19 -7.89 -13.52
C SER A 68 -4.29 -8.31 -12.04
N MET A 69 -3.59 -9.38 -11.66
CA MET A 69 -3.52 -9.81 -10.26
C MET A 69 -2.43 -9.05 -9.50
N VAL A 70 -2.68 -8.83 -8.22
CA VAL A 70 -1.77 -8.19 -7.27
C VAL A 70 -1.46 -9.17 -6.14
N GLU A 71 -0.20 -9.24 -5.72
CA GLU A 71 0.23 -10.16 -4.66
C GLU A 71 -0.38 -9.81 -3.30
N THR A 72 -0.45 -8.53 -2.97
CA THR A 72 -1.03 -8.03 -1.72
C THR A 72 -1.38 -6.54 -1.82
N CYS A 73 -2.34 -6.09 -1.00
CA CYS A 73 -2.71 -4.69 -0.85
C CYS A 73 -3.02 -4.40 0.63
N GLY A 74 -2.18 -3.61 1.29
CA GLY A 74 -2.33 -3.28 2.71
C GLY A 74 -3.64 -2.57 3.05
N ASN A 75 -4.15 -1.72 2.14
CA ASN A 75 -5.43 -1.04 2.30
C ASN A 75 -6.60 -2.04 2.24
N ALA A 76 -6.55 -2.99 1.28
CA ALA A 76 -7.54 -4.06 1.17
C ALA A 76 -7.50 -5.01 2.38
N LEU A 77 -6.32 -5.32 2.91
CA LEU A 77 -6.15 -6.17 4.11
C LEU A 77 -6.87 -5.59 5.33
N ARG A 78 -6.90 -4.26 5.51
CA ARG A 78 -7.69 -3.64 6.58
C ARG A 78 -9.18 -3.90 6.40
N CYS A 79 -9.69 -3.74 5.19
CA CYS A 79 -11.11 -3.96 4.85
C CYS A 79 -11.51 -5.42 5.02
N VAL A 80 -10.74 -6.36 4.46
CA VAL A 80 -10.97 -7.80 4.61
C VAL A 80 -10.85 -8.23 6.06
N GLY A 81 -9.80 -7.77 6.77
CA GLY A 81 -9.62 -8.04 8.20
C GLY A 81 -10.81 -7.58 9.04
N TRP A 82 -11.33 -6.39 8.75
CA TRP A 82 -12.54 -5.89 9.41
C TRP A 82 -13.74 -6.83 9.21
N LEU A 83 -14.01 -7.24 7.95
CA LEU A 83 -15.13 -8.14 7.65
C LEU A 83 -14.99 -9.50 8.33
N LEU A 84 -13.80 -10.09 8.30
CA LEU A 84 -13.52 -11.37 8.96
C LEU A 84 -13.64 -11.28 10.48
N MET A 85 -13.11 -10.22 11.09
CA MET A 85 -13.25 -9.99 12.54
C MET A 85 -14.71 -9.82 12.97
N GLN A 86 -15.55 -9.17 12.15
CA GLN A 86 -16.99 -9.09 12.40
C GLN A 86 -17.67 -10.47 12.29
N ALA A 87 -17.35 -11.22 11.25
CA ALA A 87 -17.95 -12.55 11.03
C ALA A 87 -17.53 -13.57 12.10
N ASN A 88 -16.27 -13.54 12.54
CA ASN A 88 -15.71 -14.49 13.50
C ASN A 88 -15.88 -14.06 14.96
N ALA A 89 -16.47 -12.89 15.23
CA ALA A 89 -16.53 -12.26 16.56
C ALA A 89 -15.16 -12.23 17.26
N SER A 90 -14.11 -11.88 16.50
CA SER A 90 -12.70 -11.85 16.92
C SER A 90 -12.14 -10.45 16.75
N ASP A 91 -11.11 -10.10 17.54
CA ASP A 91 -10.36 -8.86 17.37
C ASP A 91 -9.04 -9.06 16.60
N ARG A 92 -8.77 -10.28 16.13
CA ARG A 92 -7.59 -10.63 15.37
C ARG A 92 -7.89 -11.73 14.38
N VAL A 93 -7.38 -11.60 13.15
CA VAL A 93 -7.46 -12.61 12.09
C VAL A 93 -6.12 -12.71 11.36
N VAL A 94 -5.86 -13.90 10.83
CA VAL A 94 -4.72 -14.16 9.93
C VAL A 94 -5.27 -14.30 8.51
N ILE A 95 -4.66 -13.61 7.56
CA ILE A 95 -5.10 -13.59 6.16
C ILE A 95 -3.91 -14.02 5.30
N ASP A 96 -4.09 -15.08 4.54
CA ASP A 96 -3.14 -15.47 3.50
C ASP A 96 -3.29 -14.58 2.27
N THR A 97 -2.18 -14.27 1.63
CA THR A 97 -2.12 -13.57 0.34
C THR A 97 -1.08 -14.22 -0.56
N ALA A 98 -1.05 -13.86 -1.83
CA ALA A 98 0.03 -14.32 -2.71
C ALA A 98 1.42 -13.85 -2.26
N GLY A 99 1.49 -12.74 -1.49
CA GLY A 99 2.71 -12.24 -0.85
C GLY A 99 3.06 -12.89 0.49
N GLY A 100 2.23 -13.84 0.97
CA GLY A 100 2.38 -14.54 2.25
C GLY A 100 1.33 -14.15 3.28
N PRO A 101 1.35 -14.82 4.45
CA PRO A 101 0.39 -14.58 5.53
C PRO A 101 0.65 -13.24 6.21
N THR A 102 -0.43 -12.60 6.62
CA THR A 102 -0.39 -11.36 7.40
C THR A 102 -1.45 -11.38 8.49
N THR A 103 -1.29 -10.52 9.50
CA THR A 103 -2.23 -10.39 10.61
C THR A 103 -2.94 -9.04 10.52
N ALA A 104 -4.27 -9.05 10.68
CA ALA A 104 -5.08 -7.87 10.91
C ALA A 104 -5.64 -7.90 12.34
N THR A 105 -5.59 -6.76 13.03
CA THR A 105 -6.04 -6.61 14.41
C THR A 105 -6.93 -5.38 14.54
N ARG A 106 -8.00 -5.48 15.31
CA ARG A 106 -8.88 -4.35 15.61
C ARG A 106 -8.13 -3.27 16.40
N ALA A 107 -8.18 -2.03 15.92
CA ALA A 107 -7.52 -0.88 16.54
C ALA A 107 -8.52 0.18 17.04
N GLY A 108 -9.80 -0.16 17.12
CA GLY A 108 -10.88 0.73 17.51
C GLY A 108 -12.07 0.61 16.58
N ASP A 109 -13.02 1.53 16.72
CA ASP A 109 -14.18 1.57 15.85
C ASP A 109 -13.77 1.96 14.43
N HIS A 110 -14.11 1.11 13.47
CA HIS A 110 -13.74 1.27 12.06
C HIS A 110 -12.25 1.53 11.79
N ARG A 111 -11.36 1.01 12.64
CA ARG A 111 -9.91 1.07 12.47
C ARG A 111 -9.27 -0.31 12.61
N VAL A 112 -8.32 -0.60 11.74
CA VAL A 112 -7.61 -1.88 11.69
C VAL A 112 -6.12 -1.63 11.57
N THR A 113 -5.34 -2.38 12.34
CA THR A 113 -3.90 -2.50 12.21
C THR A 113 -3.56 -3.74 11.40
N VAL A 114 -2.74 -3.59 10.36
CA VAL A 114 -2.18 -4.68 9.56
C VAL A 114 -0.69 -4.78 9.81
N ASP A 115 -0.20 -6.00 10.02
CA ASP A 115 1.23 -6.29 10.08
C ASP A 115 1.79 -6.36 8.64
N MET A 116 2.60 -5.40 8.27
CA MET A 116 3.22 -5.28 6.95
C MET A 116 4.56 -6.03 6.84
N GLY A 117 4.95 -6.74 7.90
CA GLY A 117 6.22 -7.46 7.96
C GLY A 117 7.44 -6.58 8.21
N LYS A 118 8.62 -7.17 8.11
CA LYS A 118 9.89 -6.45 8.31
C LYS A 118 10.27 -5.66 7.06
N PRO A 119 10.78 -4.44 7.23
CA PRO A 119 11.35 -3.70 6.12
C PRO A 119 12.65 -4.39 5.66
N ARG A 120 12.85 -4.48 4.37
CA ARG A 120 14.07 -4.99 3.77
C ARG A 120 14.97 -3.81 3.43
N LEU A 121 16.17 -3.80 4.00
CA LEU A 121 17.03 -2.62 4.02
C LEU A 121 18.38 -2.83 3.32
N ASP A 122 18.65 -4.05 2.91
CA ASP A 122 19.83 -4.37 2.09
C ASP A 122 19.58 -3.94 0.63
N TRP A 123 20.63 -3.42 -0.03
CA TRP A 123 20.52 -2.93 -1.40
C TRP A 123 20.06 -4.01 -2.40
N THR A 124 20.45 -5.28 -2.15
CA THR A 124 20.00 -6.41 -2.97
C THR A 124 18.52 -6.72 -2.81
N GLN A 125 17.94 -6.39 -1.66
CA GLN A 125 16.54 -6.63 -1.35
C GLN A 125 15.62 -5.48 -1.81
N VAL A 126 16.20 -4.28 -2.06
CA VAL A 126 15.44 -3.13 -2.61
C VAL A 126 15.21 -3.18 -4.11
N PRO A 127 15.66 -3.97 -4.94
CA PRO A 127 16.89 -4.39 -5.54
C PRO A 127 17.55 -3.25 -6.37
N LEU A 128 18.56 -2.63 -5.83
CA LEU A 128 19.35 -1.61 -6.53
C LEU A 128 20.30 -2.27 -7.55
N ALA A 129 20.69 -1.50 -8.58
CA ALA A 129 21.62 -1.98 -9.60
C ALA A 129 23.06 -2.20 -9.08
N GLU A 130 23.42 -1.52 -8.01
CA GLU A 130 24.75 -1.58 -7.39
C GLU A 130 24.69 -1.35 -5.88
N GLU A 131 25.77 -1.73 -5.17
CA GLU A 131 25.88 -1.60 -3.73
C GLU A 131 25.88 -0.14 -3.28
N MET A 132 24.94 0.21 -2.39
CA MET A 132 24.81 1.53 -1.79
C MET A 132 24.28 1.45 -0.35
N ASP A 133 24.61 2.46 0.48
CA ASP A 133 23.95 2.63 1.77
C ASP A 133 22.52 3.09 1.54
N THR A 134 21.55 2.22 1.80
CA THR A 134 20.13 2.48 1.57
C THR A 134 19.53 3.52 2.51
N ARG A 135 20.26 4.00 3.53
CA ARG A 135 19.85 5.17 4.34
C ARG A 135 19.86 6.45 3.53
N GLY A 136 20.72 6.52 2.49
CA GLY A 136 20.81 7.66 1.60
C GLY A 136 21.62 7.31 0.36
N ILE A 137 20.93 6.85 -0.69
CA ILE A 137 21.57 6.44 -1.95
C ILE A 137 22.04 7.65 -2.76
N GLU A 138 23.06 7.44 -3.58
CA GLU A 138 23.64 8.47 -4.45
C GLU A 138 22.76 8.71 -5.69
N LEU A 139 21.61 9.33 -5.47
CA LEU A 139 20.65 9.70 -6.50
C LEU A 139 20.26 11.16 -6.33
N GLN A 140 20.25 11.90 -7.45
CA GLN A 140 19.75 13.27 -7.48
C GLN A 140 18.95 13.55 -8.75
N VAL A 141 18.03 14.50 -8.65
CA VAL A 141 17.21 15.01 -9.75
C VAL A 141 17.46 16.51 -9.89
N GLY A 142 17.69 16.97 -11.10
CA GLY A 142 17.99 18.38 -11.39
C GLY A 142 19.48 18.63 -11.70
N PRO A 143 19.91 19.90 -11.71
CA PRO A 143 21.31 20.27 -11.99
C PRO A 143 22.28 19.68 -10.97
N ILE A 144 23.48 19.30 -11.43
CA ILE A 144 24.50 18.65 -10.56
C ILE A 144 24.91 19.52 -9.39
N ASP A 145 25.03 20.82 -9.61
CA ASP A 145 25.46 21.80 -8.62
C ASP A 145 24.30 22.41 -7.79
N ALA A 146 23.05 22.13 -8.19
CA ALA A 146 21.86 22.60 -7.48
C ALA A 146 20.71 21.60 -7.64
N PRO A 147 20.82 20.38 -7.08
CA PRO A 147 19.81 19.34 -7.26
C PRO A 147 18.48 19.74 -6.58
N ILE A 148 17.39 19.46 -7.24
CA ILE A 148 16.04 19.71 -6.73
C ILE A 148 15.64 18.64 -5.72
N LEU A 149 16.09 17.40 -5.96
CA LEU A 149 15.95 16.25 -5.07
C LEU A 149 17.30 15.52 -4.98
N HIS A 150 17.66 15.03 -3.80
CA HIS A 150 18.93 14.33 -3.62
C HIS A 150 18.88 13.35 -2.45
N THR A 151 19.78 12.38 -2.47
CA THR A 151 20.08 11.46 -1.36
C THR A 151 18.83 10.85 -0.71
N PRO A 152 17.94 10.20 -1.48
CA PRO A 152 16.75 9.58 -0.91
C PRO A 152 17.10 8.32 -0.12
N GLY A 153 16.23 7.94 0.82
CA GLY A 153 16.26 6.62 1.45
C GLY A 153 15.66 5.55 0.54
N ALA A 154 16.20 4.34 0.58
CA ALA A 154 15.68 3.19 -0.16
C ALA A 154 15.23 2.09 0.80
N VAL A 155 14.01 1.57 0.60
CA VAL A 155 13.36 0.57 1.48
C VAL A 155 12.50 -0.36 0.62
N SER A 156 12.50 -1.66 0.92
CA SER A 156 11.51 -2.58 0.35
C SER A 156 10.53 -3.04 1.44
N MET A 157 9.25 -2.89 1.15
CA MET A 157 8.14 -3.44 1.94
C MET A 157 7.48 -4.64 1.24
N GLY A 158 8.30 -5.45 0.51
CA GLY A 158 7.85 -6.45 -0.44
C GLY A 158 7.87 -5.93 -1.88
N ASN A 159 7.80 -4.62 -2.05
CA ASN A 159 8.01 -3.87 -3.29
C ASN A 159 9.00 -2.72 -3.04
N PRO A 160 9.80 -2.31 -4.05
CA PRO A 160 10.83 -1.30 -3.88
C PRO A 160 10.26 0.11 -3.75
N HIS A 161 10.79 0.86 -2.79
CA HIS A 161 10.51 2.27 -2.57
C HIS A 161 11.78 3.09 -2.47
N VAL A 162 11.75 4.28 -3.06
CA VAL A 162 12.72 5.33 -2.82
C VAL A 162 11.98 6.55 -2.26
N VAL A 163 12.51 7.15 -1.18
CA VAL A 163 11.84 8.23 -0.44
C VAL A 163 12.74 9.46 -0.42
N PHE A 164 12.33 10.49 -1.14
CA PHE A 164 12.93 11.82 -1.08
C PHE A 164 12.33 12.65 0.06
N PHE A 165 13.16 13.45 0.69
CA PHE A 165 12.76 14.36 1.77
C PHE A 165 12.63 15.76 1.21
N THR A 166 11.39 16.26 1.07
CA THR A 166 11.09 17.55 0.42
C THR A 166 9.74 18.07 0.87
N ASP A 167 9.61 19.38 0.96
CA ASP A 167 8.35 20.10 1.18
C ASP A 167 7.58 20.37 -0.12
N ARG A 168 8.23 20.17 -1.26
CA ARG A 168 7.64 20.38 -2.57
C ARG A 168 6.85 19.16 -3.02
N GLN A 169 5.51 19.32 -3.08
CA GLN A 169 4.57 18.21 -3.29
C GLN A 169 3.43 18.55 -4.26
N ASP A 170 3.58 19.56 -5.11
CA ASP A 170 2.59 19.85 -6.16
C ASP A 170 2.51 18.72 -7.20
N ASP A 171 1.34 18.55 -7.83
CA ASP A 171 1.08 17.44 -8.77
C ASP A 171 2.08 17.37 -9.92
N GLY A 172 2.43 18.53 -10.49
CA GLY A 172 3.37 18.61 -11.61
C GLY A 172 4.78 18.16 -11.19
N PHE A 173 5.20 18.55 -10.01
CA PHE A 173 6.50 18.16 -9.47
C PHE A 173 6.56 16.65 -9.15
N VAL A 174 5.54 16.12 -8.47
CA VAL A 174 5.48 14.70 -8.11
C VAL A 174 5.40 13.82 -9.37
N THR A 175 4.56 14.20 -10.34
CA THR A 175 4.41 13.48 -11.59
C THR A 175 5.69 13.50 -12.43
N GLY A 176 6.30 14.68 -12.61
CA GLY A 176 7.51 14.84 -13.41
C GLY A 176 8.71 14.14 -12.80
N SER A 177 8.96 14.31 -11.51
CA SER A 177 10.09 13.68 -10.82
C SER A 177 9.85 12.19 -10.60
N GLY A 178 8.62 11.80 -10.25
CA GLY A 178 8.25 10.40 -10.01
C GLY A 178 8.41 9.53 -11.24
N SER A 179 7.86 9.95 -12.39
CA SER A 179 7.99 9.22 -13.65
C SER A 179 9.44 9.08 -14.14
N LEU A 180 10.26 10.09 -13.89
CA LEU A 180 11.69 10.05 -14.22
C LEU A 180 12.45 9.04 -13.37
N VAL A 181 12.18 9.02 -12.04
CA VAL A 181 12.90 8.17 -11.09
C VAL A 181 12.40 6.73 -11.14
N GLU A 182 11.12 6.48 -11.41
CA GLU A 182 10.56 5.12 -11.54
C GLU A 182 11.39 4.23 -12.46
N HIS A 183 11.85 4.79 -13.60
CA HIS A 183 12.59 4.06 -14.64
C HIS A 183 14.10 4.35 -14.64
N HIS A 184 14.60 4.95 -13.55
CA HIS A 184 16.02 5.24 -13.45
C HIS A 184 16.86 3.95 -13.46
N PRO A 185 18.01 3.88 -14.17
CA PRO A 185 18.84 2.66 -14.28
C PRO A 185 19.25 2.04 -12.92
N LEU A 186 19.28 2.84 -11.86
CA LEU A 186 19.55 2.37 -10.51
C LEU A 186 18.49 1.40 -9.99
N PHE A 187 17.29 1.40 -10.57
CA PHE A 187 16.16 0.54 -10.22
C PHE A 187 15.76 -0.36 -11.40
N PRO A 188 16.47 -1.50 -11.63
CA PRO A 188 16.23 -2.37 -12.78
C PRO A 188 14.81 -2.92 -12.90
N GLN A 189 14.08 -2.97 -11.78
CA GLN A 189 12.70 -3.45 -11.72
C GLN A 189 11.68 -2.29 -11.60
N GLY A 190 12.13 -1.04 -11.77
CA GLY A 190 11.33 0.15 -11.44
C GLY A 190 11.15 0.30 -9.93
N VAL A 191 10.66 1.45 -9.49
CA VAL A 191 10.54 1.81 -8.07
C VAL A 191 9.33 2.69 -7.82
N ASN A 192 8.72 2.56 -6.64
CA ASN A 192 7.76 3.53 -6.13
C ASN A 192 8.51 4.74 -5.56
N VAL A 193 8.09 5.94 -5.87
CA VAL A 193 8.78 7.17 -5.49
C VAL A 193 7.96 7.96 -4.48
N GLY A 194 8.42 8.01 -3.24
CA GLY A 194 7.82 8.77 -2.16
C GLY A 194 8.44 10.17 -2.03
N PHE A 195 7.58 11.16 -1.84
CA PHE A 195 7.94 12.55 -1.55
C PHE A 195 7.46 12.86 -0.15
N ALA A 196 8.37 12.80 0.83
CA ALA A 196 8.08 12.94 2.24
C ALA A 196 8.45 14.34 2.74
N ASN A 197 7.45 15.08 3.23
CA ASN A 197 7.65 16.29 4.01
C ASN A 197 7.51 15.94 5.49
N VAL A 198 8.61 15.98 6.22
CA VAL A 198 8.63 15.76 7.67
C VAL A 198 8.15 17.03 8.35
N LEU A 199 6.92 17.02 8.85
CA LEU A 199 6.30 18.15 9.51
C LEU A 199 6.84 18.34 10.93
N ASP A 200 7.00 17.22 11.64
CA ASP A 200 7.62 17.12 12.96
C ASP A 200 8.05 15.67 13.22
N ARG A 201 8.42 15.34 14.46
CA ARG A 201 8.91 13.98 14.79
C ARG A 201 7.83 12.90 14.71
N ASP A 202 6.56 13.28 14.73
CA ASP A 202 5.41 12.39 14.80
C ASP A 202 4.49 12.52 13.58
N HIS A 203 4.81 13.41 12.61
CA HIS A 203 3.97 13.66 11.44
C HIS A 203 4.79 13.79 10.15
N ILE A 204 4.35 13.03 9.14
CA ILE A 204 4.91 13.06 7.78
C ILE A 204 3.77 13.33 6.80
N ARG A 205 3.89 14.37 5.96
CA ARG A 205 3.03 14.51 4.78
C ARG A 205 3.69 13.76 3.62
N LEU A 206 2.98 12.82 3.00
CA LEU A 206 3.51 11.95 1.95
C LEU A 206 2.68 12.02 0.68
N ARG A 207 3.34 12.12 -0.45
CA ARG A 207 2.77 11.82 -1.77
C ARG A 207 3.61 10.75 -2.45
N VAL A 208 2.96 9.88 -3.23
CA VAL A 208 3.63 8.74 -3.85
C VAL A 208 3.28 8.67 -5.35
N TRP A 209 4.32 8.53 -6.14
CA TRP A 209 4.23 8.05 -7.51
C TRP A 209 4.44 6.53 -7.47
N GLU A 210 3.40 5.76 -7.71
CA GLU A 210 3.47 4.30 -7.68
C GLU A 210 3.94 3.73 -9.02
N ARG A 211 4.81 2.75 -8.95
CA ARG A 211 5.33 2.00 -10.08
C ARG A 211 4.19 1.40 -10.92
N GLY A 212 4.09 1.79 -12.18
CA GLY A 212 3.07 1.32 -13.11
C GLY A 212 1.67 1.92 -12.94
N ALA A 213 1.43 2.70 -11.86
CA ALA A 213 0.12 3.28 -11.57
C ALA A 213 0.12 4.82 -11.57
N GLY A 214 1.30 5.44 -11.39
CA GLY A 214 1.44 6.89 -11.35
C GLY A 214 1.10 7.51 -10.00
N LEU A 215 0.63 8.77 -10.01
CA LEU A 215 0.26 9.48 -8.79
C LEU A 215 -1.04 8.91 -8.20
N THR A 216 -0.97 8.37 -6.99
CA THR A 216 -2.10 7.78 -6.27
C THR A 216 -2.44 8.56 -5.01
N LYS A 217 -3.67 8.38 -4.51
CA LYS A 217 -4.15 9.07 -3.30
C LYS A 217 -3.62 8.45 -2.01
N ALA A 218 -3.32 7.15 -2.03
CA ALA A 218 -2.81 6.43 -0.87
C ALA A 218 -2.04 5.17 -1.29
N CYS A 219 -0.81 5.06 -0.82
CA CYS A 219 0.03 3.88 -0.97
C CYS A 219 0.43 3.39 0.43
N GLY A 220 -0.12 2.26 0.87
CA GLY A 220 0.13 1.71 2.21
C GLY A 220 1.60 1.34 2.42
N THR A 221 2.22 0.62 1.48
CA THR A 221 3.64 0.27 1.52
C THR A 221 4.54 1.51 1.41
N GLY A 222 4.10 2.52 0.64
CA GLY A 222 4.78 3.82 0.56
C GLY A 222 4.79 4.57 1.89
N ALA A 223 3.67 4.54 2.64
CA ALA A 223 3.61 5.12 3.98
C ALA A 223 4.54 4.40 4.96
N CYS A 224 4.58 3.07 4.91
CA CYS A 224 5.52 2.26 5.71
C CYS A 224 6.97 2.59 5.35
N ALA A 225 7.32 2.62 4.06
CA ALA A 225 8.66 2.95 3.60
C ALA A 225 9.09 4.37 3.98
N ALA A 226 8.16 5.35 3.94
CA ALA A 226 8.42 6.72 4.33
C ALA A 226 8.79 6.83 5.82
N LEU A 227 8.03 6.16 6.71
CA LEU A 227 8.38 6.14 8.14
C LEU A 227 9.73 5.48 8.37
N VAL A 228 9.98 4.30 7.78
CA VAL A 228 11.25 3.60 7.94
C VAL A 228 12.41 4.46 7.46
N ALA A 229 12.30 5.09 6.30
CA ALA A 229 13.35 5.97 5.75
C ALA A 229 13.61 7.19 6.64
N THR A 230 12.57 7.86 7.13
CA THR A 230 12.71 9.04 8.01
C THR A 230 13.27 8.67 9.38
N ALA A 231 12.80 7.57 9.97
CA ALA A 231 13.30 7.09 11.27
C ALA A 231 14.77 6.66 11.19
N ARG A 232 15.20 5.97 10.13
CA ARG A 232 16.61 5.61 9.90
C ARG A 232 17.54 6.82 9.75
N ARG A 233 17.01 7.96 9.36
CA ARG A 233 17.72 9.25 9.26
C ARG A 233 17.62 10.08 10.56
N GLY A 234 16.89 9.60 11.57
CA GLY A 234 16.66 10.34 12.81
C GLY A 234 15.76 11.58 12.64
N LEU A 235 15.01 11.67 11.54
CA LEU A 235 14.09 12.76 11.25
C LEU A 235 12.77 12.61 12.01
N THR A 236 12.32 11.37 12.22
CA THR A 236 11.11 11.05 12.99
C THR A 236 11.40 10.00 14.04
N GLU A 237 10.45 9.77 14.95
CA GLU A 237 10.39 8.56 15.78
C GLU A 237 10.07 7.34 14.91
N ARG A 238 10.13 6.12 15.50
CA ARG A 238 9.73 4.87 14.83
C ARG A 238 8.20 4.71 14.73
N LYS A 239 7.44 5.65 15.26
CA LYS A 239 5.99 5.75 15.14
C LYS A 239 5.59 7.16 14.75
N ALA A 240 4.80 7.29 13.70
CA ALA A 240 4.31 8.57 13.22
C ALA A 240 2.99 8.44 12.47
N THR A 241 2.26 9.53 12.40
CA THR A 241 1.13 9.69 11.50
C THR A 241 1.63 10.10 10.12
N VAL A 242 1.32 9.29 9.11
CA VAL A 242 1.60 9.59 7.71
C VAL A 242 0.33 10.08 7.06
N VAL A 243 0.33 11.37 6.70
CA VAL A 243 -0.79 12.04 6.02
C VAL A 243 -0.62 11.88 4.52
N VAL A 244 -1.50 11.14 3.88
CA VAL A 244 -1.59 10.96 2.42
C VAL A 244 -2.80 11.72 1.87
N ASP A 245 -2.97 11.82 0.54
CA ASP A 245 -4.12 12.52 -0.04
C ASP A 245 -5.46 11.84 0.34
N GLY A 246 -5.43 10.54 0.58
CA GLY A 246 -6.60 9.74 0.97
C GLY A 246 -6.93 9.70 2.46
N GLY A 247 -6.13 10.35 3.32
CA GLY A 247 -6.35 10.38 4.76
C GLY A 247 -5.10 10.15 5.60
N GLU A 248 -5.27 9.65 6.80
CA GLU A 248 -4.19 9.45 7.77
C GLU A 248 -3.97 7.97 8.05
N LEU A 249 -2.72 7.55 8.05
CA LEU A 249 -2.26 6.24 8.47
C LEU A 249 -1.29 6.39 9.63
N VAL A 250 -1.49 5.64 10.71
CA VAL A 250 -0.50 5.55 11.79
C VAL A 250 0.42 4.38 11.47
N ILE A 251 1.69 4.66 11.29
CA ILE A 251 2.71 3.67 11.02
C ILE A 251 3.59 3.52 12.26
N ASP A 252 3.85 2.28 12.66
CA ASP A 252 4.65 1.95 13.83
C ASP A 252 5.68 0.88 13.43
N TRP A 253 6.96 1.26 13.36
CA TRP A 253 8.05 0.32 13.15
C TRP A 253 8.48 -0.20 14.51
N ASP A 254 7.85 -1.29 14.92
CA ASP A 254 7.95 -1.90 16.24
C ASP A 254 9.40 -2.30 16.60
N VAL A 255 9.85 -1.91 17.78
CA VAL A 255 11.24 -2.08 18.21
C VAL A 255 11.55 -3.55 18.58
N GLU A 256 10.55 -4.29 19.07
CA GLU A 256 10.76 -5.66 19.58
C GLU A 256 10.74 -6.68 18.44
N THR A 257 9.76 -6.54 17.54
CA THR A 257 9.56 -7.50 16.45
C THR A 257 10.27 -7.10 15.16
N ASP A 258 10.63 -5.83 15.03
CA ASP A 258 11.15 -5.21 13.81
C ASP A 258 10.13 -5.20 12.65
N HIS A 259 8.83 -5.45 12.95
CA HIS A 259 7.75 -5.36 11.99
C HIS A 259 7.23 -3.93 11.85
N VAL A 260 6.73 -3.61 10.67
CA VAL A 260 6.02 -2.34 10.42
C VAL A 260 4.53 -2.60 10.50
N LEU A 261 3.89 -1.95 11.46
CA LEU A 261 2.45 -2.02 11.67
C LEU A 261 1.78 -0.80 11.06
N MET A 262 0.75 -1.02 10.25
CA MET A 262 -0.01 0.05 9.59
C MET A 262 -1.44 0.08 10.10
N THR A 263 -1.81 1.13 10.80
CA THR A 263 -3.17 1.36 11.30
C THR A 263 -3.87 2.42 10.47
N GLY A 264 -5.07 2.12 10.01
CA GLY A 264 -5.85 3.07 9.22
C GLY A 264 -7.36 2.82 9.28
N PRO A 265 -8.15 3.73 8.68
CA PRO A 265 -9.60 3.62 8.65
C PRO A 265 -10.08 2.51 7.73
N VAL A 266 -11.31 2.07 7.98
CA VAL A 266 -12.11 1.19 7.15
C VAL A 266 -13.49 1.78 7.05
N GLU A 267 -14.01 1.93 5.84
CA GLU A 267 -15.35 2.43 5.58
C GLU A 267 -16.14 1.42 4.74
N ILE A 268 -17.38 1.14 5.13
CA ILE A 268 -18.35 0.40 4.31
C ILE A 268 -19.21 1.43 3.59
N GLU A 269 -19.06 1.54 2.27
CA GLU A 269 -19.84 2.50 1.48
C GLU A 269 -21.26 1.98 1.18
N ARG A 270 -21.34 0.73 0.73
CA ARG A 270 -22.63 0.08 0.39
C ARG A 270 -22.48 -1.43 0.21
N THR A 271 -23.60 -2.11 0.15
CA THR A 271 -23.71 -3.48 -0.33
C THR A 271 -24.43 -3.54 -1.67
N GLY A 272 -24.24 -4.61 -2.43
CA GLY A 272 -24.89 -4.80 -3.73
C GLY A 272 -24.77 -6.25 -4.21
N VAL A 273 -25.13 -6.45 -5.48
CA VAL A 273 -25.09 -7.75 -6.14
C VAL A 273 -24.47 -7.59 -7.53
N LEU A 274 -23.34 -8.26 -7.76
CA LEU A 274 -22.72 -8.36 -9.10
C LEU A 274 -23.57 -9.26 -10.00
N SER A 275 -23.74 -8.86 -11.25
CA SER A 275 -24.24 -9.73 -12.33
C SER A 275 -23.04 -10.15 -13.18
N ILE A 276 -22.69 -11.43 -13.14
CA ILE A 276 -21.50 -12.01 -13.80
C ILE A 276 -21.94 -13.12 -14.75
#